data_a37956b2fde975db8e61c41bc9d1dd38
#
_entry.id   a37956b2fde975db8e61c41bc9d1dd38
#
_cell.length_a   1.000
_cell.length_b   1.000
_cell.length_c   1.000
_cell.angle_alpha   90.00
_cell.angle_beta   90.00
_cell.angle_gamma   90.00
#
_symmetry.space_group_name_H-M   'P 1'
#
loop_
_entity.id
_entity.type
_entity.pdbx_description
1 polymer ?
#
loop_
_entity_poly.entity_id
_entity_poly.type
_entity_poly.pdbx_seq_one_letter_code
_entity_poly.pdbx_strand_id
1 'polypeptide(L)'
;MEKIGQTLAKQLRQSRTDLNELTQAILADKEIADFITSNGLTQEQINRSLPKFNQFMVEREKFQNQDVSYVAKGYKPALSMNEGYADVIYLETRELVEAKKRQDIKKRVTLIGLPTSLKHISTDDIDLGDPNRIEIYNYLNDYIKNLEDKPQKGLY
;
A
#
# COMPACT_ATOMS: atom_id res chain seq x y z
N MET A 1 14.38 -41.69 34.59
CA MET A 1 14.93 -41.01 33.40
C MET A 1 14.17 -41.27 32.07
N GLU A 2 13.52 -42.42 31.90
CA GLU A 2 12.76 -42.76 30.68
C GLU A 2 11.58 -41.83 30.34
N LYS A 3 10.83 -41.35 31.35
CA LYS A 3 9.66 -40.48 31.10
C LYS A 3 9.99 -39.12 30.47
N ILE A 4 11.16 -38.55 30.78
CA ILE A 4 11.60 -37.25 30.24
C ILE A 4 11.96 -37.41 28.76
N GLY A 5 12.64 -38.48 28.38
CA GLY A 5 12.98 -38.78 26.99
C GLY A 5 11.75 -39.00 26.10
N GLN A 6 10.74 -39.68 26.60
CA GLN A 6 9.49 -39.92 25.88
C GLN A 6 8.67 -38.64 25.69
N THR A 7 8.64 -37.77 26.71
CA THR A 7 7.97 -36.44 26.62
C THR A 7 8.63 -35.54 25.63
N LEU A 8 9.97 -35.44 25.64
CA LEU A 8 10.76 -34.70 24.67
C LEU A 8 10.59 -35.21 23.23
N ALA A 9 10.61 -36.54 23.05
CA ALA A 9 10.39 -37.14 21.74
C ALA A 9 9.00 -36.84 21.19
N LYS A 10 7.96 -36.85 22.06
CA LYS A 10 6.60 -36.47 21.67
C LYS A 10 6.47 -35.02 21.30
N GLN A 11 7.08 -34.10 22.06
CA GLN A 11 7.09 -32.67 21.75
C GLN A 11 7.83 -32.37 20.44
N LEU A 12 8.97 -33.03 20.19
CA LEU A 12 9.71 -32.88 18.93
C LEU A 12 8.95 -33.40 17.73
N ARG A 13 8.20 -34.48 17.86
CA ARG A 13 7.31 -34.99 16.78
C ARG A 13 6.19 -34.01 16.50
N GLN A 14 5.54 -33.49 17.53
CA GLN A 14 4.47 -32.52 17.41
C GLN A 14 4.95 -31.23 16.71
N SER A 15 6.08 -30.67 17.16
CA SER A 15 6.69 -29.48 16.53
C SER A 15 7.07 -29.70 15.06
N ARG A 16 7.50 -30.91 14.67
CA ARG A 16 7.76 -31.24 13.26
C ARG A 16 6.49 -31.33 12.42
N THR A 17 5.41 -31.86 12.99
CA THR A 17 4.11 -31.93 12.32
C THR A 17 3.56 -30.51 12.11
N ASP A 18 3.59 -29.67 13.14
CA ASP A 18 3.14 -28.28 13.08
C ASP A 18 3.93 -27.46 12.05
N LEU A 19 5.24 -27.66 11.97
CA LEU A 19 6.10 -27.02 10.95
C LEU A 19 5.77 -27.48 9.53
N ASN A 20 5.48 -28.76 9.34
CA ASN A 20 5.11 -29.29 8.02
C ASN A 20 3.75 -28.74 7.58
N GLU A 21 2.78 -28.69 8.49
CA GLU A 21 1.46 -28.12 8.21
C GLU A 21 1.55 -26.64 7.87
N LEU A 22 2.34 -25.86 8.62
CA LEU A 22 2.60 -24.46 8.32
C LEU A 22 3.27 -24.27 6.95
N THR A 23 4.27 -25.08 6.63
CA THR A 23 4.96 -25.03 5.34
C THR A 23 3.99 -25.34 4.20
N GLN A 24 3.12 -26.34 4.35
CA GLN A 24 2.11 -26.65 3.36
C GLN A 24 1.10 -25.52 3.19
N ALA A 25 0.65 -24.93 4.29
CA ALA A 25 -0.26 -23.77 4.23
C ALA A 25 0.37 -22.57 3.50
N ILE A 26 1.65 -22.29 3.76
CA ILE A 26 2.39 -21.22 3.06
C ILE A 26 2.47 -21.50 1.55
N LEU A 27 2.84 -22.71 1.16
CA LEU A 27 3.00 -23.07 -0.25
C LEU A 27 1.66 -23.22 -1.00
N ALA A 28 0.57 -23.46 -0.27
CA ALA A 28 -0.79 -23.49 -0.83
C ALA A 28 -1.38 -22.09 -1.05
N ASP A 29 -0.76 -21.03 -0.50
CA ASP A 29 -1.21 -19.67 -0.72
C ASP A 29 -1.02 -19.25 -2.18
N LYS A 30 -2.08 -18.72 -2.79
CA LYS A 30 -2.10 -18.41 -4.22
C LYS A 30 -1.05 -17.36 -4.62
N GLU A 31 -0.92 -16.26 -3.86
CA GLU A 31 0.03 -15.20 -4.19
C GLU A 31 1.47 -15.70 -4.09
N ILE A 32 1.76 -16.55 -3.10
CA ILE A 32 3.09 -17.16 -2.93
C ILE A 32 3.38 -18.16 -4.05
N ALA A 33 2.42 -19.01 -4.41
CA ALA A 33 2.56 -19.97 -5.49
C ALA A 33 2.78 -19.28 -6.85
N ASP A 34 2.01 -18.23 -7.13
CA ASP A 34 2.18 -17.39 -8.31
C ASP A 34 3.56 -16.71 -8.34
N PHE A 35 4.02 -16.19 -7.18
CA PHE A 35 5.34 -15.59 -7.06
C PHE A 35 6.49 -16.59 -7.31
N ILE A 36 6.40 -17.78 -6.71
CA ILE A 36 7.38 -18.87 -6.91
C ILE A 36 7.47 -19.23 -8.40
N THR A 37 6.32 -19.42 -9.04
CA THR A 37 6.23 -19.82 -10.44
C THR A 37 6.75 -18.73 -11.38
N SER A 38 6.36 -17.48 -11.15
CA SER A 38 6.73 -16.34 -11.99
C SER A 38 8.24 -16.03 -11.92
N ASN A 39 8.88 -16.30 -10.79
CA ASN A 39 10.31 -16.07 -10.61
C ASN A 39 11.18 -17.34 -10.80
N GLY A 40 10.56 -18.51 -11.04
CA GLY A 40 11.27 -19.76 -11.29
C GLY A 40 12.15 -20.21 -10.11
N LEU A 41 11.66 -20.04 -8.87
CA LEU A 41 12.44 -20.34 -7.66
C LEU A 41 12.74 -21.84 -7.56
N THR A 42 13.99 -22.17 -7.29
CA THR A 42 14.41 -23.53 -6.98
C THR A 42 13.94 -23.97 -5.59
N GLN A 43 13.90 -25.27 -5.33
CA GLN A 43 13.50 -25.80 -4.03
C GLN A 43 14.36 -25.27 -2.87
N GLU A 44 15.65 -25.04 -3.11
CA GLU A 44 16.53 -24.45 -2.11
C GLU A 44 16.17 -23.00 -1.81
N GLN A 45 15.88 -22.21 -2.84
CA GLN A 45 15.45 -20.82 -2.70
C GLN A 45 14.09 -20.72 -1.99
N ILE A 46 13.16 -21.63 -2.32
CA ILE A 46 11.85 -21.73 -1.64
C ILE A 46 12.06 -22.00 -0.15
N ASN A 47 12.84 -23.01 0.20
CA ASN A 47 13.10 -23.38 1.59
C ASN A 47 13.72 -22.23 2.40
N ARG A 48 14.65 -21.50 1.81
CA ARG A 48 15.27 -20.32 2.45
C ARG A 48 14.32 -19.14 2.55
N SER A 49 13.36 -19.05 1.66
CA SER A 49 12.36 -17.96 1.63
C SER A 49 11.15 -18.21 2.53
N LEU A 50 10.97 -19.42 3.09
CA LEU A 50 9.81 -19.77 3.94
C LEU A 50 9.55 -18.76 5.07
N PRO A 51 10.56 -18.28 5.82
CA PRO A 51 10.31 -17.27 6.87
C PRO A 51 9.72 -15.97 6.30
N LYS A 52 10.14 -15.56 5.10
CA LYS A 52 9.63 -14.35 4.42
C LYS A 52 8.23 -14.55 3.86
N PHE A 53 7.93 -15.71 3.34
CA PHE A 53 6.57 -16.08 2.93
C PHE A 53 5.61 -16.07 4.11
N ASN A 54 6.01 -16.64 5.25
CA ASN A 54 5.23 -16.58 6.47
C ASN A 54 5.03 -15.14 6.96
N GLN A 55 6.10 -14.34 6.98
CA GLN A 55 6.02 -12.91 7.30
C GLN A 55 5.01 -12.19 6.39
N PHE A 56 5.08 -12.43 5.08
CA PHE A 56 4.16 -11.85 4.11
C PHE A 56 2.70 -12.20 4.41
N MET A 57 2.40 -13.48 4.68
CA MET A 57 1.04 -13.92 5.03
C MET A 57 0.50 -13.18 6.25
N VAL A 58 1.28 -13.13 7.32
CA VAL A 58 0.89 -12.48 8.57
C VAL A 58 0.68 -10.97 8.38
N GLU A 59 1.60 -10.31 7.68
CA GLU A 59 1.50 -8.87 7.42
C GLU A 59 0.33 -8.54 6.48
N ARG A 60 0.07 -9.39 5.48
CA ARG A 60 -1.07 -9.25 4.57
C ARG A 60 -2.40 -9.40 5.32
N GLU A 61 -2.50 -10.38 6.20
CA GLU A 61 -3.69 -10.59 7.03
C GLU A 61 -3.94 -9.37 7.94
N LYS A 62 -2.91 -8.87 8.62
CA LYS A 62 -3.01 -7.66 9.44
C LYS A 62 -3.44 -6.45 8.62
N PHE A 63 -2.88 -6.28 7.42
CA PHE A 63 -3.25 -5.20 6.52
C PHE A 63 -4.72 -5.30 6.08
N GLN A 64 -5.18 -6.49 5.68
CA GLN A 64 -6.56 -6.72 5.23
C GLN A 64 -7.57 -6.52 6.36
N ASN A 65 -7.24 -6.95 7.57
CA ASN A 65 -8.10 -6.80 8.75
C ASN A 65 -7.98 -5.42 9.41
N GLN A 66 -7.17 -4.51 8.87
CA GLN A 66 -6.89 -3.19 9.46
C GLN A 66 -6.45 -3.30 10.93
N ASP A 67 -5.65 -4.32 11.25
CA ASP A 67 -5.19 -4.60 12.59
C ASP A 67 -4.39 -3.43 13.16
N VAL A 68 -4.68 -3.06 14.42
CA VAL A 68 -3.99 -1.97 15.13
C VAL A 68 -2.49 -2.26 15.27
N SER A 69 -2.11 -3.54 15.36
CA SER A 69 -0.71 -3.98 15.46
C SER A 69 0.07 -3.88 14.14
N TYR A 70 -0.61 -3.57 13.01
CA TYR A 70 0.05 -3.36 11.74
C TYR A 70 0.85 -2.05 11.74
N VAL A 71 2.16 -2.16 11.65
CA VAL A 71 3.09 -1.03 11.82
C VAL A 71 3.17 -0.17 10.55
N ALA A 72 3.11 -0.76 9.37
CA ALA A 72 3.28 -0.08 8.09
C ALA A 72 1.98 0.56 7.57
N LYS A 73 1.36 1.45 8.36
CA LYS A 73 0.09 2.10 8.02
C LYS A 73 0.19 2.85 6.69
N GLY A 74 -0.76 2.59 5.80
CA GLY A 74 -0.81 3.18 4.46
C GLY A 74 0.06 2.48 3.42
N TYR A 75 0.75 1.39 3.80
CA TYR A 75 1.52 0.57 2.88
C TYR A 75 0.94 -0.85 2.81
N LYS A 76 0.92 -1.43 1.62
CA LYS A 76 0.52 -2.82 1.38
C LYS A 76 1.76 -3.70 1.33
N PRO A 77 1.83 -4.84 2.06
CA PRO A 77 2.93 -5.79 1.91
C PRO A 77 2.86 -6.46 0.54
N ALA A 78 4.02 -6.68 -0.05
CA ALA A 78 4.19 -7.37 -1.32
C ALA A 78 5.46 -8.21 -1.30
N LEU A 79 5.52 -9.26 -2.13
CA LEU A 79 6.71 -10.06 -2.32
C LEU A 79 7.59 -9.46 -3.40
N SER A 80 8.89 -9.48 -3.18
CA SER A 80 9.91 -9.07 -4.16
C SER A 80 11.10 -10.02 -4.12
N MET A 81 11.84 -10.09 -5.20
CA MET A 81 13.13 -10.81 -5.24
C MET A 81 14.25 -9.90 -4.72
N ASN A 82 15.04 -10.43 -3.79
CA ASN A 82 16.23 -9.77 -3.26
C ASN A 82 17.35 -10.80 -3.18
N GLU A 83 18.46 -10.55 -3.89
CA GLU A 83 19.65 -11.44 -3.93
C GLU A 83 19.33 -12.92 -4.20
N GLY A 84 18.32 -13.19 -5.03
CA GLY A 84 17.91 -14.56 -5.40
C GLY A 84 16.95 -15.24 -4.43
N TYR A 85 16.44 -14.53 -3.42
CA TYR A 85 15.45 -15.03 -2.44
C TYR A 85 14.25 -14.10 -2.38
N ALA A 86 13.12 -14.62 -1.87
CA ALA A 86 11.97 -13.78 -1.60
C ALA A 86 12.20 -12.86 -0.39
N ASP A 87 11.76 -11.62 -0.50
CA ASP A 87 11.71 -10.65 0.58
C ASP A 87 10.36 -9.96 0.60
N VAL A 88 10.01 -9.35 1.73
CA VAL A 88 8.78 -8.58 1.90
C VAL A 88 9.09 -7.10 1.77
N ILE A 89 8.43 -6.46 0.81
CA ILE A 89 8.49 -5.01 0.62
C ILE A 89 7.13 -4.39 0.93
N TYR A 90 7.12 -3.07 1.14
CA TYR A 90 5.91 -2.32 1.46
C TYR A 90 5.67 -1.26 0.40
N LEU A 91 4.58 -1.43 -0.35
CA LEU A 91 4.17 -0.54 -1.43
C LEU A 91 3.16 0.48 -0.92
N GLU A 92 3.30 1.73 -1.31
CA GLU A 92 2.33 2.78 -0.95
C GLU A 92 0.94 2.43 -1.48
N THR A 93 -0.08 2.55 -0.63
CA THR A 93 -1.46 2.44 -1.06
C THR A 93 -1.88 3.68 -1.84
N ARG A 94 -2.93 3.54 -2.66
CA ARG A 94 -3.52 4.65 -3.41
C ARG A 94 -3.91 5.81 -2.49
N GLU A 95 -4.52 5.47 -1.37
CA GLU A 95 -4.99 6.43 -0.35
C GLU A 95 -3.83 7.23 0.23
N LEU A 96 -2.70 6.57 0.51
CA LEU A 96 -1.50 7.25 1.02
C LEU A 96 -0.90 8.18 -0.03
N VAL A 97 -0.80 7.75 -1.28
CA VAL A 97 -0.30 8.57 -2.39
C VAL A 97 -1.18 9.81 -2.59
N GLU A 98 -2.51 9.63 -2.58
CA GLU A 98 -3.45 10.74 -2.70
C GLU A 98 -3.39 11.69 -1.48
N ALA A 99 -3.27 11.14 -0.27
CA ALA A 99 -3.10 11.95 0.94
C ALA A 99 -1.81 12.79 0.89
N LYS A 100 -0.69 12.19 0.45
CA LYS A 100 0.57 12.90 0.25
C LYS A 100 0.44 14.03 -0.79
N LYS A 101 -0.20 13.74 -1.93
CA LYS A 101 -0.45 14.76 -2.96
C LYS A 101 -1.28 15.93 -2.42
N ARG A 102 -2.37 15.64 -1.70
CA ARG A 102 -3.21 16.69 -1.08
C ARG A 102 -2.41 17.52 -0.06
N GLN A 103 -1.56 16.88 0.73
CA GLN A 103 -0.72 17.58 1.70
C GLN A 103 0.32 18.46 1.00
N ASP A 104 0.92 18.01 -0.08
CA ASP A 104 1.89 18.80 -0.86
C ASP A 104 1.24 20.01 -1.53
N ILE A 105 0.03 19.83 -2.07
CA ILE A 105 -0.74 20.96 -2.60
C ILE A 105 -1.03 21.97 -1.49
N LYS A 106 -1.50 21.52 -0.31
CA LYS A 106 -1.73 22.42 0.83
C LYS A 106 -0.49 23.17 1.28
N LYS A 107 0.69 22.58 1.21
CA LYS A 107 1.97 23.23 1.55
C LYS A 107 2.38 24.27 0.52
N ARG A 108 2.08 24.04 -0.77
CA ARG A 108 2.45 24.94 -1.86
C ARG A 108 1.48 26.13 -2.01
N VAL A 109 0.21 25.91 -1.65
CA VAL A 109 -0.82 26.97 -1.75
C VAL A 109 -0.86 27.75 -0.45
N THR A 110 -0.26 28.95 -0.47
CA THR A 110 -0.38 29.91 0.62
C THR A 110 -1.47 30.91 0.26
N LEU A 111 -2.63 30.78 0.89
CA LEU A 111 -3.77 31.68 0.68
C LEU A 111 -3.59 32.92 1.58
N ILE A 112 -2.94 33.96 1.06
CA ILE A 112 -2.70 35.22 1.76
C ILE A 112 -3.90 36.16 1.53
N GLY A 113 -4.43 36.70 2.60
CA GLY A 113 -5.52 37.69 2.51
C GLY A 113 -6.91 37.15 2.22
N LEU A 114 -7.08 35.83 2.09
CA LEU A 114 -8.42 35.23 1.93
C LEU A 114 -9.14 35.12 3.28
N PRO A 115 -10.40 35.57 3.37
CA PRO A 115 -11.25 35.30 4.54
C PRO A 115 -11.34 33.81 4.82
N THR A 116 -11.44 33.46 6.11
CA THR A 116 -11.49 32.04 6.53
C THR A 116 -12.66 31.27 5.91
N SER A 117 -13.78 31.95 5.66
CA SER A 117 -14.97 31.41 5.00
C SER A 117 -14.71 30.97 3.55
N LEU A 118 -13.75 31.58 2.87
CA LEU A 118 -13.43 31.29 1.47
C LEU A 118 -12.31 30.24 1.31
N LYS A 119 -11.63 29.86 2.39
CA LYS A 119 -10.50 28.89 2.33
C LYS A 119 -10.91 27.46 2.02
N HIS A 120 -12.18 27.15 2.15
CA HIS A 120 -12.72 25.80 1.99
C HIS A 120 -13.66 25.67 0.78
N ILE A 121 -13.85 26.74 0.01
CA ILE A 121 -14.70 26.72 -1.18
C ILE A 121 -14.01 25.90 -2.28
N SER A 122 -14.76 24.94 -2.82
CA SER A 122 -14.40 24.14 -3.99
C SER A 122 -15.03 24.74 -5.26
N THR A 123 -14.52 24.34 -6.42
CA THR A 123 -15.20 24.61 -7.71
C THR A 123 -16.61 24.04 -7.77
N ASP A 124 -16.88 22.99 -7.01
CA ASP A 124 -18.22 22.37 -6.91
C ASP A 124 -19.23 23.24 -6.14
N ASP A 125 -18.75 24.21 -5.36
CA ASP A 125 -19.60 25.14 -4.60
C ASP A 125 -20.01 26.38 -5.43
N ILE A 126 -19.54 26.46 -6.69
CA ILE A 126 -19.85 27.59 -7.56
C ILE A 126 -21.29 27.45 -8.09
N ASP A 127 -22.13 28.42 -7.75
CA ASP A 127 -23.48 28.50 -8.32
C ASP A 127 -23.40 28.90 -9.81
N LEU A 128 -23.70 27.94 -10.67
CA LEU A 128 -23.71 28.09 -12.11
C LEU A 128 -25.10 28.46 -12.69
N GLY A 129 -26.01 28.97 -11.86
CA GLY A 129 -27.35 29.41 -12.31
C GLY A 129 -27.33 30.65 -13.22
N ASP A 130 -26.24 31.42 -13.25
CA ASP A 130 -26.06 32.59 -14.12
C ASP A 130 -25.21 32.22 -15.36
N PRO A 131 -25.68 32.47 -16.60
CA PRO A 131 -24.92 32.22 -17.84
C PRO A 131 -23.52 32.86 -17.87
N ASN A 132 -23.39 34.06 -17.33
CA ASN A 132 -22.06 34.74 -17.27
C ASN A 132 -21.09 34.00 -16.37
N ARG A 133 -21.56 33.38 -15.29
CA ARG A 133 -20.71 32.58 -14.41
C ARG A 133 -20.25 31.28 -15.07
N ILE A 134 -21.09 30.68 -15.92
CA ILE A 134 -20.72 29.50 -16.69
C ILE A 134 -19.58 29.84 -17.67
N GLU A 135 -19.64 30.98 -18.34
CA GLU A 135 -18.59 31.40 -19.25
C GLU A 135 -17.26 31.62 -18.54
N ILE A 136 -17.27 32.33 -17.41
CA ILE A 136 -16.09 32.54 -16.57
C ILE A 136 -15.54 31.20 -16.03
N TYR A 137 -16.40 30.30 -15.58
CA TYR A 137 -16.01 28.99 -15.09
C TYR A 137 -15.32 28.15 -16.19
N ASN A 138 -15.88 28.13 -17.39
CA ASN A 138 -15.31 27.41 -18.53
C ASN A 138 -13.94 27.99 -18.90
N TYR A 139 -13.83 29.33 -18.95
CA TYR A 139 -12.57 30.00 -19.23
C TYR A 139 -11.48 29.67 -18.19
N LEU A 140 -11.83 29.67 -16.90
CA LEU A 140 -10.92 29.31 -15.81
C LEU A 140 -10.48 27.85 -15.90
N ASN A 141 -11.39 26.94 -16.21
CA ASN A 141 -11.08 25.52 -16.37
C ASN A 141 -10.13 25.29 -17.55
N ASP A 142 -10.37 25.94 -18.67
CA ASP A 142 -9.51 25.84 -19.83
C ASP A 142 -8.12 26.44 -19.56
N TYR A 143 -8.08 27.54 -18.83
CA TYR A 143 -6.81 28.13 -18.38
C TYR A 143 -6.03 27.18 -17.49
N ILE A 144 -6.69 26.57 -16.49
CA ILE A 144 -6.06 25.62 -15.56
C ILE A 144 -5.55 24.37 -16.30
N LYS A 145 -6.34 23.81 -17.23
CA LYS A 145 -5.94 22.65 -18.03
C LYS A 145 -4.72 22.92 -18.91
N ASN A 146 -4.58 24.13 -19.39
CA ASN A 146 -3.48 24.53 -20.26
C ASN A 146 -2.24 25.05 -19.53
N LEU A 147 -2.31 25.18 -18.18
CA LEU A 147 -1.18 25.63 -17.35
C LEU A 147 0.04 24.71 -17.39
N GLU A 148 -0.18 23.40 -17.60
CA GLU A 148 0.91 22.43 -17.67
C GLU A 148 1.65 22.47 -19.01
N ASP A 149 1.00 22.93 -20.08
CA ASP A 149 1.54 22.85 -21.45
C ASP A 149 2.27 24.15 -21.90
N LYS A 150 1.98 25.27 -21.31
CA LYS A 150 2.60 26.56 -21.69
C LYS A 150 2.69 27.52 -20.50
N PRO A 151 3.85 28.20 -20.31
CA PRO A 151 3.95 29.31 -19.36
C PRO A 151 3.01 30.44 -19.80
N GLN A 152 1.86 30.52 -19.17
CA GLN A 152 0.86 31.53 -19.51
C GLN A 152 1.03 32.82 -18.70
N LYS A 153 0.68 33.95 -19.31
CA LYS A 153 0.52 35.21 -18.57
C LYS A 153 -0.62 35.05 -17.56
N GLY A 154 -0.45 35.57 -16.36
CA GLY A 154 -1.46 35.53 -15.32
C GLY A 154 -2.79 36.15 -15.79
N LEU A 155 -3.87 35.66 -15.21
CA LEU A 155 -5.20 36.27 -15.32
C LEU A 155 -5.23 37.52 -14.42
N TYR A 156 -5.52 38.64 -14.99
CA TYR A 156 -5.68 39.94 -14.30
C TYR A 156 -7.10 40.46 -14.48
#